data_49c389033bcc9832c181ac7f09f0bbcc
#
_entry.id   49c389033bcc9832c181ac7f09f0bbcc
#
_cell.length_a   1.000
_cell.length_b   1.000
_cell.length_c   1.000
_cell.angle_alpha   90.00
_cell.angle_beta   90.00
_cell.angle_gamma   90.00
#
_symmetry.space_group_name_H-M   'P 1'
#
loop_
_entity.id
_entity.type
_entity.pdbx_description
1 polymer ?
#
loop_
_entity_poly.entity_id
_entity_poly.type
_entity_poly.pdbx_seq_one_letter_code
_entity_poly.pdbx_strand_id
1 'polypeptide(L)'
;MASSILPPEGEALATGWEPDLAPADSLVRQAVLAHASWATDAARRAGKPWYDGDSWAGSVLGDSGPMTNWVIQKQPVDPAEVILDAARQLPNNVPYLFVSPWPTRDLREHGLALAGHPPLMVHLPTTEIVPPATDIDIRQVTDAAGLAEAERVLIEGYPLPELQPFRSGCMYDASFLEGSTVWVGYDGDVPLATSTAHSAAGVTIVENVAVMPAARGRGAGAAITWAATKHHDQPAVLIASDNGQPVYQRLGYLRLERWTVWVRP
;
A
#
# COMPACT_ATOMS: atom_id res chain seq x y z
N MET A 1 4.31 10.68 -48.17
CA MET A 1 4.61 9.36 -47.56
C MET A 1 4.18 9.45 -46.09
N ALA A 2 3.23 8.66 -45.65
CA ALA A 2 2.85 8.59 -44.26
C ALA A 2 4.07 8.05 -43.46
N SER A 3 4.59 8.84 -42.55
CA SER A 3 5.61 8.38 -41.59
C SER A 3 5.00 7.24 -40.78
N SER A 4 5.62 6.05 -40.78
CA SER A 4 5.23 4.98 -39.90
C SER A 4 5.35 5.47 -38.44
N ILE A 5 4.31 5.30 -37.64
CA ILE A 5 4.37 5.56 -36.17
C ILE A 5 5.01 4.38 -35.43
N LEU A 6 5.28 3.30 -36.13
CA LEU A 6 6.00 2.15 -35.55
C LEU A 6 7.52 2.35 -35.77
N PRO A 7 8.34 1.90 -34.82
CA PRO A 7 9.78 1.95 -34.98
C PRO A 7 10.22 1.10 -36.17
N PRO A 8 11.39 1.37 -36.73
CA PRO A 8 12.01 0.53 -37.76
C PRO A 8 12.11 -0.94 -37.32
N GLU A 9 12.09 -1.84 -38.30
CA GLU A 9 12.24 -3.27 -38.00
C GLU A 9 13.60 -3.54 -37.31
N GLY A 10 13.55 -4.22 -36.19
CA GLY A 10 14.74 -4.55 -35.36
C GLY A 10 15.04 -3.53 -34.25
N GLU A 11 14.31 -2.42 -34.15
CA GLU A 11 14.39 -1.56 -32.98
C GLU A 11 13.46 -2.06 -31.86
N ALA A 12 13.98 -2.09 -30.63
CA ALA A 12 13.17 -2.39 -29.44
C ALA A 12 12.27 -1.19 -29.12
N LEU A 13 11.00 -1.47 -28.82
CA LEU A 13 10.09 -0.47 -28.27
C LEU A 13 10.45 -0.17 -26.82
N ALA A 14 10.56 1.10 -26.47
CA ALA A 14 10.63 1.49 -25.07
C ALA A 14 9.31 1.13 -24.37
N THR A 15 9.40 0.47 -23.24
CA THR A 15 8.24 0.01 -22.46
C THR A 15 7.84 0.98 -21.37
N GLY A 16 8.75 1.91 -21.00
CA GLY A 16 8.61 2.79 -19.84
C GLY A 16 9.04 2.13 -18.51
N TRP A 17 9.63 0.93 -18.60
CA TRP A 17 10.09 0.16 -17.44
C TRP A 17 11.57 -0.20 -17.49
N GLU A 18 12.30 0.36 -18.43
CA GLU A 18 13.74 0.16 -18.57
C GLU A 18 14.47 0.58 -17.28
N PRO A 19 15.51 -0.17 -16.85
CA PRO A 19 16.22 0.07 -15.58
C PRO A 19 16.88 1.46 -15.48
N ASP A 20 17.24 2.04 -16.62
CA ASP A 20 17.90 3.34 -16.73
C ASP A 20 16.94 4.54 -16.73
N LEU A 21 15.62 4.31 -16.81
CA LEU A 21 14.65 5.38 -16.70
C LEU A 21 14.60 5.97 -15.29
N ALA A 22 14.40 7.27 -15.22
CA ALA A 22 14.24 7.96 -13.94
C ALA A 22 13.04 7.40 -13.16
N PRO A 23 13.15 7.22 -11.81
CA PRO A 23 12.00 6.79 -10.99
C PRO A 23 10.75 7.65 -11.19
N ALA A 24 10.92 8.95 -11.47
CA ALA A 24 9.85 9.92 -11.68
C ALA A 24 9.30 9.96 -13.12
N ASP A 25 9.61 8.98 -13.97
CA ASP A 25 9.14 8.93 -15.35
C ASP A 25 7.61 8.90 -15.46
N SER A 26 6.94 8.18 -14.58
CA SER A 26 5.49 8.18 -14.50
C SER A 26 4.97 8.02 -13.08
N LEU A 27 3.75 8.49 -12.81
CA LEU A 27 3.09 8.30 -11.50
C LEU A 27 2.88 6.83 -11.15
N VAL A 28 2.61 5.98 -12.14
CA VAL A 28 2.48 4.53 -11.91
C VAL A 28 3.81 3.94 -11.46
N ARG A 29 4.91 4.27 -12.14
CA ARG A 29 6.24 3.82 -11.75
C ARG A 29 6.63 4.31 -10.36
N GLN A 30 6.37 5.58 -10.05
CA GLN A 30 6.58 6.13 -8.71
C GLN A 30 5.76 5.36 -7.65
N ALA A 31 4.49 5.07 -7.93
CA ALA A 31 3.64 4.30 -7.04
C ALA A 31 4.19 2.88 -6.80
N VAL A 32 4.64 2.19 -7.84
CA VAL A 32 5.25 0.84 -7.73
C VAL A 32 6.49 0.87 -6.84
N LEU A 33 7.42 1.80 -7.12
CA LEU A 33 8.67 1.92 -6.36
C LEU A 33 8.41 2.33 -4.90
N ALA A 34 7.41 3.19 -4.66
CA ALA A 34 7.03 3.59 -3.33
C ALA A 34 6.41 2.42 -2.53
N HIS A 35 5.50 1.63 -3.14
CA HIS A 35 4.95 0.44 -2.48
C HIS A 35 6.04 -0.62 -2.21
N ALA A 36 7.01 -0.79 -3.12
CA ALA A 36 8.16 -1.64 -2.89
C ALA A 36 9.00 -1.16 -1.69
N SER A 37 9.25 0.16 -1.60
CA SER A 37 9.93 0.77 -0.47
C SER A 37 9.16 0.54 0.84
N TRP A 38 7.85 0.80 0.84
CA TRP A 38 7.01 0.59 2.03
C TRP A 38 7.00 -0.87 2.47
N ALA A 39 6.86 -1.80 1.53
CA ALA A 39 6.86 -3.23 1.83
C ALA A 39 8.15 -3.69 2.52
N THR A 40 9.29 -3.08 2.21
CA THR A 40 10.60 -3.52 2.72
C THR A 40 11.10 -2.70 3.90
N ASP A 41 10.78 -1.40 3.99
CA ASP A 41 11.35 -0.49 4.99
C ASP A 41 10.98 -0.90 6.42
N ALA A 42 9.71 -1.25 6.67
CA ALA A 42 9.26 -1.69 7.99
C ALA A 42 10.00 -2.96 8.46
N ALA A 43 10.17 -3.94 7.58
CA ALA A 43 10.86 -5.18 7.90
C ALA A 43 12.36 -4.95 8.13
N ARG A 44 13.00 -4.14 7.28
CA ARG A 44 14.40 -3.78 7.41
C ARG A 44 14.69 -3.11 8.75
N ARG A 45 13.86 -2.15 9.18
CA ARG A 45 13.99 -1.45 10.47
C ARG A 45 13.79 -2.40 11.66
N ALA A 46 12.81 -3.28 11.57
CA ALA A 46 12.51 -4.28 12.59
C ALA A 46 13.48 -5.49 12.59
N GLY A 47 14.47 -5.54 11.69
CA GLY A 47 15.38 -6.69 11.56
C GLY A 47 14.69 -7.98 11.10
N LYS A 48 13.58 -7.86 10.37
CA LYS A 48 12.78 -8.96 9.83
C LYS A 48 13.24 -9.32 8.40
N PRO A 49 12.86 -10.48 7.86
CA PRO A 49 13.23 -10.87 6.49
C PRO A 49 12.65 -9.88 5.46
N TRP A 50 13.48 -9.46 4.54
CA TRP A 50 13.12 -8.61 3.40
C TRP A 50 14.00 -8.89 2.19
N TYR A 51 13.51 -8.52 1.00
CA TYR A 51 14.22 -8.62 -0.27
C TYR A 51 13.85 -7.43 -1.16
N ASP A 52 14.83 -6.86 -1.86
CA ASP A 52 14.63 -5.80 -2.86
C ASP A 52 15.59 -6.04 -4.03
N GLY A 53 15.10 -6.72 -5.07
CA GLY A 53 15.79 -6.99 -6.33
C GLY A 53 15.20 -6.19 -7.49
N ASP A 54 15.68 -6.44 -8.70
CA ASP A 54 15.26 -5.69 -9.89
C ASP A 54 13.78 -5.92 -10.22
N SER A 55 13.33 -7.17 -10.19
CA SER A 55 11.99 -7.58 -10.64
C SER A 55 10.90 -7.45 -9.60
N TRP A 56 11.27 -7.52 -8.31
CA TRP A 56 10.32 -7.47 -7.21
C TRP A 56 10.98 -7.05 -5.89
N ALA A 57 10.15 -6.63 -4.96
CA ALA A 57 10.53 -6.38 -3.57
C ALA A 57 9.48 -6.98 -2.63
N GLY A 58 9.87 -7.33 -1.41
CA GLY A 58 8.92 -7.86 -0.45
C GLY A 58 9.52 -8.11 0.92
N SER A 59 8.65 -8.46 1.87
CA SER A 59 9.05 -8.72 3.25
C SER A 59 8.08 -9.60 3.99
N VAL A 60 8.53 -10.08 5.14
CA VAL A 60 7.75 -10.84 6.10
C VAL A 60 7.86 -10.16 7.46
N LEU A 61 6.78 -9.48 7.88
CA LEU A 61 6.70 -8.86 9.21
C LEU A 61 6.16 -9.84 10.26
N GLY A 62 5.28 -10.77 9.85
CA GLY A 62 4.68 -11.76 10.75
C GLY A 62 4.28 -13.04 10.04
N ASP A 63 3.89 -14.03 10.81
CA ASP A 63 3.47 -15.36 10.33
C ASP A 63 1.95 -15.59 10.40
N SER A 64 1.22 -14.64 10.99
CA SER A 64 -0.19 -14.82 11.34
C SER A 64 -1.18 -14.50 10.20
N GLY A 65 -0.74 -13.85 9.13
CA GLY A 65 -1.65 -13.51 8.04
C GLY A 65 -0.99 -12.80 6.86
N PRO A 66 -1.64 -12.78 5.69
CA PRO A 66 -1.06 -12.23 4.47
C PRO A 66 -0.94 -10.69 4.51
N MET A 67 -1.75 -9.99 5.31
CA MET A 67 -1.76 -8.52 5.36
C MET A 67 -0.48 -7.91 5.95
N THR A 68 0.32 -8.71 6.65
CA THR A 68 1.61 -8.27 7.20
C THR A 68 2.80 -8.52 6.25
N ASN A 69 2.57 -9.25 5.16
CA ASN A 69 3.63 -9.72 4.29
C ASN A 69 3.32 -9.37 2.84
N TRP A 70 4.26 -8.76 2.16
CA TRP A 70 4.03 -8.23 0.82
C TRP A 70 5.10 -8.69 -0.15
N VAL A 71 4.69 -9.00 -1.37
CA VAL A 71 5.54 -9.22 -2.54
C VAL A 71 5.02 -8.30 -3.63
N ILE A 72 5.79 -7.26 -3.97
CA ILE A 72 5.45 -6.24 -4.96
C ILE A 72 6.26 -6.48 -6.23
N GLN A 73 5.59 -6.75 -7.33
CA GLN A 73 6.23 -6.85 -8.63
C GLN A 73 6.64 -5.47 -9.13
N LYS A 74 7.91 -5.29 -9.54
CA LYS A 74 8.48 -4.00 -9.96
C LYS A 74 8.74 -3.88 -11.46
N GLN A 75 8.72 -5.00 -12.18
CA GLN A 75 9.00 -5.07 -13.61
C GLN A 75 7.96 -5.95 -14.33
N PRO A 76 7.68 -5.71 -15.62
CA PRO A 76 6.74 -6.51 -16.41
C PRO A 76 7.32 -7.88 -16.82
N VAL A 77 7.74 -8.66 -15.84
CA VAL A 77 8.21 -10.05 -16.00
C VAL A 77 7.07 -11.04 -15.75
N ASP A 78 7.29 -12.32 -16.06
CA ASP A 78 6.29 -13.35 -15.73
C ASP A 78 6.08 -13.41 -14.20
N PRO A 79 4.86 -13.19 -13.69
CA PRO A 79 4.57 -13.22 -12.27
C PRO A 79 4.91 -14.56 -11.60
N ALA A 80 4.89 -15.68 -12.35
CA ALA A 80 5.30 -16.96 -11.81
C ALA A 80 6.80 -17.02 -11.47
N GLU A 81 7.65 -16.35 -12.25
CA GLU A 81 9.08 -16.25 -11.93
C GLU A 81 9.29 -15.47 -10.63
N VAL A 82 8.53 -14.38 -10.43
CA VAL A 82 8.54 -13.62 -9.17
C VAL A 82 8.14 -14.50 -7.98
N ILE A 83 7.05 -15.27 -8.11
CA ILE A 83 6.56 -16.16 -7.04
C ILE A 83 7.58 -17.25 -6.71
N LEU A 84 8.18 -17.87 -7.74
CA LEU A 84 9.20 -18.90 -7.55
C LEU A 84 10.48 -18.34 -6.91
N ASP A 85 10.85 -17.11 -7.25
CA ASP A 85 11.99 -16.45 -6.61
C ASP A 85 11.66 -16.02 -5.18
N ALA A 86 10.48 -15.46 -4.92
CA ALA A 86 10.01 -15.12 -3.59
C ALA A 86 10.02 -16.35 -2.64
N ALA A 87 9.64 -17.53 -3.15
CA ALA A 87 9.69 -18.78 -2.39
C ALA A 87 11.12 -19.22 -2.03
N ARG A 88 12.14 -18.68 -2.72
CA ARG A 88 13.58 -18.95 -2.40
C ARG A 88 14.17 -17.92 -1.45
N GLN A 89 13.71 -16.65 -1.56
CA GLN A 89 14.30 -15.53 -0.84
C GLN A 89 13.61 -15.26 0.51
N LEU A 90 12.32 -15.53 0.61
CA LEU A 90 11.54 -15.32 1.83
C LEU A 90 11.37 -16.63 2.62
N PRO A 91 11.09 -16.57 3.93
CA PRO A 91 10.82 -17.77 4.73
C PRO A 91 9.70 -18.63 4.14
N ASN A 92 9.89 -19.94 4.19
CA ASN A 92 8.91 -20.89 3.65
C ASN A 92 7.61 -20.88 4.45
N ASN A 93 6.50 -21.11 3.73
CA ASN A 93 5.15 -21.32 4.32
C ASN A 93 4.60 -20.12 5.10
N VAL A 94 5.05 -18.90 4.79
CA VAL A 94 4.39 -17.70 5.31
C VAL A 94 3.33 -17.21 4.33
N PRO A 95 2.15 -16.79 4.82
CA PRO A 95 1.14 -16.16 3.98
C PRO A 95 1.62 -14.79 3.51
N TYR A 96 1.27 -14.38 2.29
CA TYR A 96 1.60 -13.05 1.78
C TYR A 96 0.61 -12.55 0.73
N LEU A 97 0.57 -11.24 0.52
CA LEU A 97 -0.06 -10.62 -0.63
C LEU A 97 0.97 -10.48 -1.77
N PHE A 98 0.65 -11.04 -2.93
CA PHE A 98 1.37 -10.73 -4.16
C PHE A 98 0.61 -9.64 -4.92
N VAL A 99 1.27 -8.52 -5.18
CA VAL A 99 0.70 -7.35 -5.83
C VAL A 99 1.44 -7.09 -7.13
N SER A 100 0.68 -7.10 -8.24
CA SER A 100 1.20 -6.78 -9.57
C SER A 100 0.49 -5.55 -10.14
N PRO A 101 1.24 -4.55 -10.62
CA PRO A 101 0.69 -3.44 -11.40
C PRO A 101 0.14 -3.88 -12.75
N TRP A 102 0.51 -5.08 -13.21
CA TRP A 102 0.09 -5.62 -14.50
C TRP A 102 -0.97 -6.69 -14.35
N PRO A 103 -1.77 -6.93 -15.40
CA PRO A 103 -2.59 -8.14 -15.50
C PRO A 103 -1.71 -9.39 -15.39
N THR A 104 -2.14 -10.35 -14.59
CA THR A 104 -1.43 -11.62 -14.44
C THR A 104 -2.19 -12.75 -15.12
N ARG A 105 -1.48 -13.81 -15.49
CA ARG A 105 -2.11 -15.09 -15.76
C ARG A 105 -2.72 -15.70 -14.48
N ASP A 106 -3.41 -16.81 -14.59
CA ASP A 106 -3.91 -17.57 -13.44
C ASP A 106 -2.72 -18.12 -12.63
N LEU A 107 -2.67 -17.79 -11.34
CA LEU A 107 -1.61 -18.19 -10.42
C LEU A 107 -2.06 -19.25 -9.41
N ARG A 108 -3.26 -19.82 -9.57
CA ARG A 108 -3.76 -20.89 -8.68
C ARG A 108 -2.89 -22.12 -8.69
N GLU A 109 -2.26 -22.45 -9.82
CA GLU A 109 -1.29 -23.56 -9.92
C GLU A 109 -0.04 -23.37 -9.04
N HIS A 110 0.26 -22.10 -8.66
CA HIS A 110 1.33 -21.75 -7.73
C HIS A 110 0.86 -21.61 -6.27
N GLY A 111 -0.37 -22.04 -5.96
CA GLY A 111 -0.94 -22.01 -4.62
C GLY A 111 -1.47 -20.65 -4.17
N LEU A 112 -1.73 -19.71 -5.10
CA LEU A 112 -2.31 -18.42 -4.79
C LEU A 112 -3.81 -18.39 -5.09
N ALA A 113 -4.56 -17.61 -4.34
CA ALA A 113 -5.95 -17.28 -4.59
C ALA A 113 -6.08 -15.83 -5.05
N LEU A 114 -6.88 -15.56 -6.09
CA LEU A 114 -7.12 -14.20 -6.55
C LEU A 114 -7.93 -13.42 -5.51
N ALA A 115 -7.36 -12.34 -4.97
CA ALA A 115 -8.06 -11.44 -4.06
C ALA A 115 -8.89 -10.40 -4.82
N GLY A 116 -8.41 -9.94 -5.98
CA GLY A 116 -9.15 -9.00 -6.81
C GLY A 116 -8.28 -8.07 -7.65
N HIS A 117 -8.94 -7.04 -8.16
CA HIS A 117 -8.31 -6.01 -9.00
C HIS A 117 -8.59 -4.61 -8.45
N PRO A 118 -8.01 -4.25 -7.29
CA PRO A 118 -8.21 -2.95 -6.68
C PRO A 118 -7.65 -1.82 -7.55
N PRO A 119 -8.30 -0.64 -7.58
CA PRO A 119 -7.76 0.51 -8.31
C PRO A 119 -6.60 1.16 -7.55
N LEU A 120 -5.52 1.46 -8.28
CA LEU A 120 -4.56 2.47 -7.88
C LEU A 120 -5.19 3.84 -8.09
N MET A 121 -5.17 4.67 -7.06
CA MET A 121 -5.72 6.02 -7.11
C MET A 121 -4.67 7.05 -6.71
N VAL A 122 -4.77 8.26 -7.27
CA VAL A 122 -3.84 9.38 -7.00
C VAL A 122 -4.60 10.64 -6.64
N HIS A 123 -4.11 11.37 -5.64
CA HIS A 123 -4.45 12.74 -5.32
C HIS A 123 -3.26 13.64 -5.67
N LEU A 124 -3.49 14.64 -6.52
CA LEU A 124 -2.44 15.60 -6.89
C LEU A 124 -2.38 16.74 -5.88
N PRO A 125 -1.19 17.31 -5.57
CA PRO A 125 -1.03 18.41 -4.62
C PRO A 125 -1.89 19.63 -4.97
N THR A 126 -2.04 19.88 -6.28
CA THR A 126 -2.82 21.01 -6.84
C THR A 126 -4.34 20.82 -6.76
N THR A 127 -4.82 19.65 -6.30
CA THR A 127 -6.25 19.41 -6.15
C THR A 127 -6.79 20.23 -4.98
N GLU A 128 -7.64 21.20 -5.28
CA GLU A 128 -8.32 22.01 -4.27
C GLU A 128 -9.58 21.29 -3.77
N ILE A 129 -9.58 20.93 -2.50
CA ILE A 129 -10.73 20.32 -1.82
C ILE A 129 -10.88 20.93 -0.44
N VAL A 130 -12.11 21.15 -0.04
CA VAL A 130 -12.46 21.54 1.32
C VAL A 130 -12.13 20.34 2.24
N PRO A 131 -11.35 20.53 3.31
CA PRO A 131 -11.08 19.47 4.26
C PRO A 131 -12.36 18.82 4.77
N PRO A 132 -12.41 17.49 4.91
CA PRO A 132 -13.61 16.80 5.38
C PRO A 132 -13.98 17.26 6.79
N ALA A 133 -15.25 17.60 6.97
CA ALA A 133 -15.78 17.88 8.30
C ALA A 133 -15.89 16.57 9.11
N THR A 134 -15.45 16.61 10.37
CA THR A 134 -15.58 15.51 11.31
C THR A 134 -15.56 16.06 12.75
N ASP A 135 -16.17 15.32 13.65
CA ASP A 135 -16.09 15.54 15.10
C ASP A 135 -14.97 14.68 15.76
N ILE A 136 -14.21 13.94 14.96
CA ILE A 136 -13.10 13.12 15.44
C ILE A 136 -11.83 13.96 15.55
N ASP A 137 -11.17 13.89 16.70
CA ASP A 137 -9.87 14.53 16.94
C ASP A 137 -8.74 13.66 16.34
N ILE A 138 -8.02 14.20 15.34
CA ILE A 138 -6.98 13.48 14.62
C ILE A 138 -5.61 13.87 15.16
N ARG A 139 -4.90 12.88 15.70
CA ARG A 139 -3.57 13.05 16.31
C ARG A 139 -2.54 12.22 15.58
N GLN A 140 -1.36 12.79 15.38
CA GLN A 140 -0.20 12.04 14.89
C GLN A 140 0.36 11.16 16.02
N VAL A 141 0.66 9.93 15.69
CA VAL A 141 1.31 8.96 16.58
C VAL A 141 2.79 9.28 16.69
N THR A 142 3.31 9.32 17.93
CA THR A 142 4.72 9.65 18.20
C THR A 142 5.44 8.59 19.04
N ASP A 143 4.72 7.58 19.51
CA ASP A 143 5.28 6.56 20.39
C ASP A 143 4.64 5.16 20.17
N ALA A 144 5.18 4.17 20.85
CA ALA A 144 4.73 2.78 20.75
C ALA A 144 3.31 2.57 21.28
N ALA A 145 2.85 3.38 22.23
CA ALA A 145 1.50 3.26 22.79
C ALA A 145 0.46 3.69 21.73
N GLY A 146 0.67 4.85 21.11
CA GLY A 146 -0.17 5.33 20.01
C GLY A 146 -0.11 4.40 18.79
N LEU A 147 1.06 3.78 18.49
CA LEU A 147 1.16 2.79 17.43
C LEU A 147 0.30 1.55 17.74
N ALA A 148 0.29 1.07 18.97
CA ALA A 148 -0.55 -0.04 19.39
C ALA A 148 -2.06 0.28 19.26
N GLU A 149 -2.45 1.53 19.53
CA GLU A 149 -3.84 1.98 19.30
C GLU A 149 -4.19 2.00 17.80
N ALA A 150 -3.27 2.48 16.94
CA ALA A 150 -3.43 2.44 15.49
C ALA A 150 -3.57 1.00 14.96
N GLU A 151 -2.69 0.08 15.42
CA GLU A 151 -2.79 -1.35 15.08
C GLU A 151 -4.13 -1.96 15.48
N ARG A 152 -4.59 -1.67 16.69
CA ARG A 152 -5.88 -2.17 17.16
C ARG A 152 -7.03 -1.68 16.27
N VAL A 153 -7.06 -0.39 15.96
CA VAL A 153 -8.08 0.17 15.08
C VAL A 153 -8.01 -0.44 13.68
N LEU A 154 -6.82 -0.69 13.15
CA LEU A 154 -6.64 -1.35 11.86
C LEU A 154 -7.21 -2.77 11.89
N ILE A 155 -6.82 -3.59 12.87
CA ILE A 155 -7.18 -5.01 12.96
C ILE A 155 -8.69 -5.20 13.23
N GLU A 156 -9.28 -4.36 14.06
CA GLU A 156 -10.70 -4.46 14.43
C GLU A 156 -11.60 -3.69 13.46
N GLY A 157 -11.14 -2.58 12.93
CA GLY A 157 -11.89 -1.73 11.99
C GLY A 157 -11.86 -2.22 10.54
N TYR A 158 -10.74 -2.81 10.12
CA TYR A 158 -10.62 -3.57 8.88
C TYR A 158 -10.51 -5.03 9.30
N PRO A 159 -11.59 -5.84 9.23
CA PRO A 159 -11.63 -7.11 9.93
C PRO A 159 -10.52 -8.06 9.43
N LEU A 160 -9.50 -8.22 10.27
CA LEU A 160 -8.37 -9.13 10.06
C LEU A 160 -8.47 -10.26 11.10
N PRO A 161 -9.28 -11.30 10.83
CA PRO A 161 -9.56 -12.34 11.81
C PRO A 161 -8.32 -13.14 12.23
N GLU A 162 -7.34 -13.26 11.34
CA GLU A 162 -6.07 -13.94 11.58
C GLU A 162 -5.19 -13.23 12.63
N LEU A 163 -5.41 -11.93 12.86
CA LEU A 163 -4.69 -11.12 13.85
C LEU A 163 -5.51 -10.89 15.13
N GLN A 164 -6.65 -11.53 15.26
CA GLN A 164 -7.50 -11.42 16.45
C GLN A 164 -7.34 -12.65 17.37
N PRO A 165 -7.40 -12.48 18.70
CA PRO A 165 -7.54 -11.19 19.40
C PRO A 165 -6.29 -10.32 19.27
N PHE A 166 -6.50 -9.00 19.19
CA PHE A 166 -5.43 -8.03 19.07
C PHE A 166 -4.35 -8.22 20.16
N ARG A 167 -3.09 -8.08 19.73
CA ARG A 167 -1.91 -8.02 20.59
C ARG A 167 -1.01 -6.90 20.08
N SER A 168 -0.59 -5.99 20.97
CA SER A 168 0.31 -4.90 20.61
C SER A 168 1.60 -5.42 19.95
N GLY A 169 2.02 -4.78 18.86
CA GLY A 169 3.22 -5.15 18.11
C GLY A 169 3.06 -6.41 17.25
N CYS A 170 1.82 -6.84 16.95
CA CYS A 170 1.61 -8.01 16.10
C CYS A 170 1.78 -7.71 14.60
N MET A 171 1.73 -6.43 14.19
CA MET A 171 2.00 -5.99 12.82
C MET A 171 3.30 -5.20 12.73
N TYR A 172 3.47 -4.20 13.60
CA TYR A 172 4.54 -3.22 13.50
C TYR A 172 5.34 -3.09 14.79
N ASP A 173 6.66 -3.07 14.66
CA ASP A 173 7.58 -2.65 15.69
C ASP A 173 7.60 -1.10 15.79
N ALA A 174 8.02 -0.56 16.95
CA ALA A 174 8.08 0.89 17.16
C ALA A 174 8.96 1.62 16.13
N SER A 175 9.96 0.95 15.55
CA SER A 175 10.79 1.49 14.46
C SER A 175 10.03 1.78 13.17
N PHE A 176 8.79 1.30 13.04
CA PHE A 176 7.89 1.67 11.94
C PHE A 176 7.66 3.18 11.86
N LEU A 177 7.61 3.86 13.02
CA LEU A 177 7.43 5.32 13.10
C LEU A 177 8.64 6.12 12.59
N GLU A 178 9.79 5.50 12.39
CA GLU A 178 10.97 6.17 11.83
C GLU A 178 10.87 6.31 10.28
N GLY A 179 10.08 5.46 9.63
CA GLY A 179 9.91 5.44 8.17
C GLY A 179 8.52 5.81 7.69
N SER A 180 7.54 5.83 8.59
CA SER A 180 6.14 6.10 8.29
C SER A 180 5.53 7.02 9.32
N THR A 181 4.61 7.89 8.89
CA THR A 181 3.82 8.71 9.79
C THR A 181 2.44 8.10 9.94
N VAL A 182 2.00 7.94 11.17
CA VAL A 182 0.72 7.30 11.53
C VAL A 182 -0.18 8.31 12.21
N TRP A 183 -1.48 8.26 11.92
CA TRP A 183 -2.51 9.04 12.60
C TRP A 183 -3.56 8.13 13.22
N VAL A 184 -4.07 8.60 14.36
CA VAL A 184 -5.23 8.00 15.03
C VAL A 184 -6.28 9.09 15.24
N GLY A 185 -7.52 8.77 14.91
CA GLY A 185 -8.68 9.62 15.13
C GLY A 185 -9.44 9.17 16.38
N TYR A 186 -9.74 10.10 17.28
CA TYR A 186 -10.35 9.84 18.58
C TYR A 186 -11.73 10.49 18.72
N ASP A 187 -12.59 9.83 19.49
CA ASP A 187 -13.80 10.42 20.08
C ASP A 187 -13.58 10.43 21.60
N GLY A 188 -13.26 11.63 22.14
CA GLY A 188 -12.67 11.72 23.48
C GLY A 188 -11.33 10.98 23.54
N ASP A 189 -11.26 9.93 24.37
CA ASP A 189 -10.07 9.07 24.50
C ASP A 189 -10.19 7.72 23.78
N VAL A 190 -11.26 7.52 22.99
CA VAL A 190 -11.51 6.27 22.29
C VAL A 190 -10.95 6.34 20.87
N PRO A 191 -9.93 5.54 20.50
CA PRO A 191 -9.40 5.50 19.13
C PRO A 191 -10.37 4.79 18.21
N LEU A 192 -10.73 5.45 17.09
CA LEU A 192 -11.79 5.01 16.19
C LEU A 192 -11.40 4.98 14.70
N ALA A 193 -10.33 5.64 14.32
CA ALA A 193 -9.85 5.67 12.95
C ALA A 193 -8.32 5.65 12.90
N THR A 194 -7.73 5.10 11.85
CA THR A 194 -6.28 5.13 11.64
C THR A 194 -5.96 5.30 10.16
N SER A 195 -4.79 5.88 9.87
CA SER A 195 -4.16 5.91 8.56
C SER A 195 -2.65 6.04 8.69
N THR A 196 -1.94 5.64 7.65
CA THR A 196 -0.48 5.73 7.56
C THR A 196 -0.08 6.45 6.27
N ALA A 197 0.96 7.28 6.33
CA ALA A 197 1.66 7.81 5.17
C ALA A 197 3.12 7.34 5.17
N HIS A 198 3.59 6.89 4.01
CA HIS A 198 4.99 6.57 3.75
C HIS A 198 5.43 7.28 2.48
N SER A 199 6.55 8.00 2.51
CA SER A 199 7.03 8.79 1.38
C SER A 199 8.27 8.17 0.77
N ALA A 200 8.17 7.83 -0.51
CA ALA A 200 9.28 7.29 -1.31
C ALA A 200 9.05 7.60 -2.80
N ALA A 201 10.10 7.57 -3.60
CA ALA A 201 10.06 7.75 -5.05
C ALA A 201 9.27 8.98 -5.53
N GLY A 202 9.17 10.04 -4.71
CA GLY A 202 8.47 11.28 -5.06
C GLY A 202 6.95 11.25 -4.91
N VAL A 203 6.40 10.22 -4.25
CA VAL A 203 4.97 10.13 -3.88
C VAL A 203 4.81 9.75 -2.41
N THR A 204 3.65 10.06 -1.85
CA THR A 204 3.22 9.58 -0.53
C THR A 204 2.24 8.43 -0.73
N ILE A 205 2.53 7.25 -0.18
CA ILE A 205 1.56 6.16 -0.08
C ILE A 205 0.66 6.42 1.13
N VAL A 206 -0.65 6.26 0.95
CA VAL A 206 -1.63 6.30 2.03
C VAL A 206 -2.16 4.88 2.24
N GLU A 207 -1.79 4.29 3.36
CA GLU A 207 -2.08 2.90 3.70
C GLU A 207 -2.74 2.77 5.09
N ASN A 208 -3.13 1.56 5.45
CA ASN A 208 -3.69 1.24 6.76
C ASN A 208 -4.90 2.09 7.14
N VAL A 209 -5.71 2.49 6.15
CA VAL A 209 -6.92 3.27 6.42
C VAL A 209 -8.01 2.36 6.96
N ALA A 210 -8.35 2.53 8.23
CA ALA A 210 -9.42 1.78 8.87
C ALA A 210 -10.28 2.69 9.76
N VAL A 211 -11.56 2.33 9.90
CA VAL A 211 -12.52 3.02 10.76
C VAL A 211 -13.34 2.00 11.51
N MET A 212 -13.36 2.11 12.82
CA MET A 212 -14.19 1.29 13.70
C MET A 212 -15.67 1.42 13.33
N PRO A 213 -16.47 0.34 13.41
CA PRO A 213 -17.88 0.39 13.05
C PRO A 213 -18.66 1.55 13.69
N ALA A 214 -18.37 1.87 14.95
CA ALA A 214 -19.00 2.95 15.69
C ALA A 214 -18.76 4.37 15.13
N ALA A 215 -17.68 4.57 14.35
CA ALA A 215 -17.34 5.86 13.75
C ALA A 215 -17.69 5.98 12.26
N ARG A 216 -18.25 4.91 11.67
CA ARG A 216 -18.66 4.93 10.27
C ARG A 216 -19.84 5.90 10.05
N GLY A 217 -19.84 6.57 8.90
CA GLY A 217 -20.86 7.58 8.57
C GLY A 217 -20.65 8.97 9.21
N ARG A 218 -19.64 9.14 10.10
CA ARG A 218 -19.30 10.40 10.79
C ARG A 218 -18.20 11.22 10.09
N GLY A 219 -17.81 10.88 8.87
CA GLY A 219 -16.71 11.56 8.16
C GLY A 219 -15.29 11.10 8.57
N ALA A 220 -15.15 10.26 9.60
CA ALA A 220 -13.87 9.83 10.14
C ALA A 220 -12.92 9.24 9.08
N GLY A 221 -13.41 8.38 8.19
CA GLY A 221 -12.61 7.77 7.13
C GLY A 221 -12.06 8.81 6.14
N ALA A 222 -12.84 9.80 5.77
CA ALA A 222 -12.40 10.88 4.91
C ALA A 222 -11.35 11.76 5.60
N ALA A 223 -11.60 12.14 6.85
CA ALA A 223 -10.72 13.03 7.60
C ALA A 223 -9.37 12.37 7.92
N ILE A 224 -9.36 11.10 8.34
CA ILE A 224 -8.11 10.39 8.64
C ILE A 224 -7.28 10.13 7.35
N THR A 225 -7.94 9.82 6.24
CA THR A 225 -7.28 9.71 4.93
C THR A 225 -6.68 11.06 4.52
N TRP A 226 -7.43 12.16 4.75
CA TRP A 226 -6.98 13.51 4.41
C TRP A 226 -5.71 13.91 5.18
N ALA A 227 -5.60 13.55 6.45
CA ALA A 227 -4.40 13.80 7.25
C ALA A 227 -3.16 13.13 6.62
N ALA A 228 -3.27 11.88 6.21
CA ALA A 228 -2.19 11.17 5.52
C ALA A 228 -1.90 11.74 4.11
N THR A 229 -2.96 12.10 3.36
CA THR A 229 -2.84 12.66 2.00
C THR A 229 -2.07 13.98 1.99
N LYS A 230 -2.31 14.84 2.97
CA LYS A 230 -1.72 16.20 3.04
C LYS A 230 -0.45 16.28 3.87
N HIS A 231 0.11 15.14 4.26
CA HIS A 231 1.33 15.10 5.07
C HIS A 231 2.54 15.72 4.34
N HIS A 232 2.63 15.53 3.02
CA HIS A 232 3.67 16.12 2.18
C HIS A 232 3.07 16.81 0.96
N ASP A 233 3.78 17.81 0.43
CA ASP A 233 3.42 18.51 -0.82
C ASP A 233 3.92 17.73 -2.04
N GLN A 234 3.39 16.53 -2.21
CA GLN A 234 3.67 15.63 -3.34
C GLN A 234 2.42 14.80 -3.67
N PRO A 235 2.35 14.14 -4.84
CA PRO A 235 1.23 13.26 -5.15
C PRO A 235 1.05 12.19 -4.08
N ALA A 236 -0.18 12.01 -3.61
CA ALA A 236 -0.53 10.92 -2.70
C ALA A 236 -1.19 9.77 -3.48
N VAL A 237 -0.76 8.54 -3.26
CA VAL A 237 -1.28 7.35 -3.94
C VAL A 237 -1.77 6.32 -2.93
N LEU A 238 -2.75 5.53 -3.33
CA LEU A 238 -3.27 4.42 -2.53
C LEU A 238 -3.86 3.32 -3.43
N ILE A 239 -3.91 2.11 -2.89
CA ILE A 239 -4.66 1.00 -3.48
C ILE A 239 -6.01 0.93 -2.75
N ALA A 240 -7.11 1.21 -3.46
CA ALA A 240 -8.42 1.34 -2.83
C ALA A 240 -9.16 0.00 -2.75
N SER A 241 -9.77 -0.28 -1.60
CA SER A 241 -10.84 -1.27 -1.53
C SER A 241 -12.12 -0.74 -2.19
N ASP A 242 -13.04 -1.63 -2.56
CA ASP A 242 -14.33 -1.24 -3.15
C ASP A 242 -15.13 -0.29 -2.24
N ASN A 243 -15.10 -0.51 -0.93
CA ASN A 243 -15.76 0.35 0.05
C ASN A 243 -15.04 1.69 0.24
N GLY A 244 -13.72 1.74 0.09
CA GLY A 244 -12.90 2.95 0.23
C GLY A 244 -12.98 3.85 -1.00
N GLN A 245 -13.09 3.29 -2.19
CA GLN A 245 -13.05 4.04 -3.45
C GLN A 245 -13.99 5.26 -3.47
N PRO A 246 -15.28 5.18 -3.07
CA PRO A 246 -16.16 6.35 -3.06
C PRO A 246 -15.72 7.45 -2.07
N VAL A 247 -15.07 7.08 -0.97
CA VAL A 247 -14.49 8.05 -0.01
C VAL A 247 -13.34 8.80 -0.67
N TYR A 248 -12.41 8.09 -1.29
CA TYR A 248 -11.24 8.67 -1.95
C TYR A 248 -11.62 9.55 -3.14
N GLN A 249 -12.63 9.16 -3.94
CA GLN A 249 -13.14 10.01 -5.02
C GLN A 249 -13.65 11.36 -4.51
N ARG A 250 -14.38 11.38 -3.37
CA ARG A 250 -14.85 12.63 -2.74
C ARG A 250 -13.70 13.49 -2.21
N LEU A 251 -12.56 12.88 -1.88
CA LEU A 251 -11.32 13.55 -1.51
C LEU A 251 -10.48 13.99 -2.73
N GLY A 252 -11.01 13.86 -3.96
CA GLY A 252 -10.32 14.27 -5.18
C GLY A 252 -9.30 13.28 -5.72
N TYR A 253 -9.27 12.06 -5.21
CA TYR A 253 -8.46 11.01 -5.81
C TYR A 253 -9.01 10.59 -7.16
N LEU A 254 -8.12 10.50 -8.14
CA LEU A 254 -8.39 10.00 -9.49
C LEU A 254 -7.93 8.55 -9.59
N ARG A 255 -8.71 7.71 -10.26
CA ARG A 255 -8.28 6.35 -10.57
C ARG A 255 -7.31 6.36 -11.75
N LEU A 256 -6.14 5.78 -11.59
CA LEU A 256 -5.14 5.62 -12.65
C LEU A 256 -5.36 4.30 -13.42
N GLU A 257 -5.25 3.19 -12.72
CA GLU A 257 -5.34 1.84 -13.29
C GLU A 257 -5.85 0.85 -12.24
N ARG A 258 -5.92 -0.44 -12.58
CA ARG A 258 -6.19 -1.50 -11.62
C ARG A 258 -4.99 -2.41 -11.49
N TRP A 259 -4.59 -2.64 -10.25
CA TRP A 259 -3.56 -3.63 -9.91
C TRP A 259 -4.21 -4.99 -9.68
N THR A 260 -3.42 -6.06 -9.80
CA THR A 260 -3.88 -7.42 -9.53
C THR A 260 -3.29 -7.87 -8.21
N VAL A 261 -4.14 -8.34 -7.31
CA VAL A 261 -3.73 -8.84 -5.99
C VAL A 261 -4.09 -10.30 -5.85
N TRP A 262 -3.09 -11.10 -5.50
CA TRP A 262 -3.22 -12.50 -5.14
C TRP A 262 -2.84 -12.71 -3.68
N VAL A 263 -3.41 -13.71 -3.07
CA VAL A 263 -3.11 -14.12 -1.69
C VAL A 263 -2.50 -15.51 -1.72
N ARG A 264 -1.34 -15.66 -1.11
CA ARG A 264 -0.84 -16.96 -0.66
C ARG A 264 -1.34 -17.15 0.78
N PRO A 265 -2.19 -18.17 1.04
CA PRO A 265 -2.74 -18.43 2.37
C PRO A 265 -1.70 -19.03 3.32
#